data_7e75e79dfa131b80cb50e279f28a19e3
#
_entry.id   7e75e79dfa131b80cb50e279f28a19e3
#
_cell.length_a   1.000
_cell.length_b   1.000
_cell.length_c   1.000
_cell.angle_alpha   90.00
_cell.angle_beta   90.00
_cell.angle_gamma   90.00
#
_symmetry.space_group_name_H-M   'P 1'
#
loop_
_entity.id
_entity.type
_entity.pdbx_description
1 polymer ?
#
loop_
_entity_poly.entity_id
_entity_poly.type
_entity_poly.pdbx_seq_one_letter_code
_entity_poly.pdbx_strand_id
1 'polypeptide(L)'
;MKKEIFIKPHNLTHSNLKAFFTTKSLNGSLKDLLKSIYVLEKDVYLPIQKHTDKVMVLENDFKPVVADAVITRKKGVLIGIHVADCVPILLYDKKKSLVGAVHAGWRGTATQILKNTIKTMQEGFRSSAEDILIAIGPSIRQCCYEVGEEVKHAVYNVTGEGSYYRRQNGKYFIDLSSANMIQALSMGIQEENIYQSDECTFCNPDRFYSYRYTK
;
A
#
# COMPACT_ATOMS: atom_id res chain seq x y z
N MET A 1 0.22 -13.12 25.79
CA MET A 1 0.12 -13.36 24.34
C MET A 1 1.27 -12.65 23.62
N LYS A 2 2.06 -13.35 22.77
CA LYS A 2 3.08 -12.68 21.95
C LYS A 2 2.35 -11.74 20.99
N LYS A 3 2.69 -10.44 21.00
CA LYS A 3 2.11 -9.48 20.06
C LYS A 3 2.57 -9.87 18.64
N GLU A 4 1.63 -10.01 17.73
CA GLU A 4 1.91 -10.28 16.31
C GLU A 4 2.70 -9.11 15.72
N ILE A 5 3.85 -9.42 15.11
CA ILE A 5 4.74 -8.42 14.52
C ILE A 5 4.37 -8.15 13.06
N PHE A 6 3.93 -9.20 12.35
CA PHE A 6 3.67 -9.17 10.91
C PHE A 6 2.27 -9.64 10.58
N ILE A 7 1.61 -8.93 9.68
CA ILE A 7 0.43 -9.37 8.96
C ILE A 7 0.91 -9.86 7.60
N LYS A 8 0.70 -11.15 7.33
CA LYS A 8 1.11 -11.79 6.07
C LYS A 8 -0.11 -11.98 5.18
N PRO A 9 -0.20 -11.27 4.05
CA PRO A 9 -1.29 -11.50 3.10
C PRO A 9 -1.19 -12.90 2.51
N HIS A 10 -2.28 -13.66 2.57
CA HIS A 10 -2.29 -15.07 2.16
C HIS A 10 -2.04 -15.28 0.66
N ASN A 11 -2.38 -14.28 -0.16
CA ASN A 11 -2.16 -14.34 -1.61
C ASN A 11 -0.71 -14.03 -2.04
N LEU A 12 0.14 -13.52 -1.13
CA LEU A 12 1.55 -13.24 -1.39
C LEU A 12 2.49 -14.24 -0.70
N THR A 13 2.13 -15.54 -0.71
CA THR A 13 2.89 -16.62 -0.10
C THR A 13 3.63 -17.44 -1.16
N HIS A 14 4.78 -16.94 -1.62
CA HIS A 14 5.66 -17.63 -2.58
C HIS A 14 7.03 -17.91 -1.95
N SER A 15 7.67 -19.03 -2.31
CA SER A 15 8.93 -19.49 -1.72
C SER A 15 10.07 -18.46 -1.79
N ASN A 16 10.08 -17.64 -2.83
CA ASN A 16 11.11 -16.62 -3.08
C ASN A 16 10.65 -15.20 -2.74
N LEU A 17 9.50 -15.03 -2.06
CA LEU A 17 8.92 -13.75 -1.73
C LEU A 17 8.76 -13.61 -0.21
N LYS A 18 9.19 -12.48 0.33
CA LYS A 18 8.83 -12.04 1.70
C LYS A 18 7.95 -10.81 1.58
N ALA A 19 6.65 -10.94 1.86
CA ALA A 19 5.69 -9.86 1.84
C ALA A 19 4.94 -9.79 3.17
N PHE A 20 4.86 -8.61 3.77
CA PHE A 20 4.19 -8.41 5.06
C PHE A 20 3.89 -6.92 5.31
N PHE A 21 2.93 -6.69 6.19
CA PHE A 21 2.73 -5.41 6.86
C PHE A 21 3.19 -5.53 8.31
N THR A 22 3.77 -4.46 8.86
CA THR A 22 4.22 -4.46 10.26
C THR A 22 3.13 -3.91 11.17
N THR A 23 3.14 -4.38 12.42
CA THR A 23 2.36 -3.80 13.51
C THR A 23 3.21 -2.85 14.35
N LYS A 24 2.59 -2.17 15.31
CA LYS A 24 3.25 -1.30 16.30
C LYS A 24 4.22 -2.05 17.24
N SER A 25 4.22 -3.39 17.22
CA SER A 25 5.03 -4.23 18.11
C SER A 25 6.54 -4.02 18.00
N LEU A 26 7.02 -3.42 16.88
CA LEU A 26 8.42 -3.05 16.67
C LEU A 26 8.73 -1.59 17.05
N ASN A 27 7.78 -0.86 17.66
CA ASN A 27 7.91 0.55 18.03
C ASN A 27 8.41 1.46 16.88
N GLY A 28 8.07 1.10 15.62
CA GLY A 28 8.53 1.81 14.42
C GLY A 28 10.02 1.67 14.11
N SER A 29 10.73 0.81 14.81
CA SER A 29 12.17 0.61 14.63
C SER A 29 12.48 -0.19 13.37
N LEU A 30 13.03 0.47 12.35
CA LEU A 30 13.56 -0.21 11.15
C LEU A 30 14.66 -1.21 11.53
N LYS A 31 15.55 -0.85 12.44
CA LYS A 31 16.66 -1.71 12.90
C LYS A 31 16.15 -3.03 13.50
N ASP A 32 15.09 -2.98 14.32
CA ASP A 32 14.53 -4.20 14.94
C ASP A 32 13.75 -5.02 13.91
N LEU A 33 13.07 -4.37 12.96
CA LEU A 33 12.47 -5.04 11.81
C LEU A 33 13.52 -5.81 11.03
N LEU A 34 14.61 -5.17 10.61
CA LEU A 34 15.65 -5.79 9.80
C LEU A 34 16.33 -6.97 10.51
N LYS A 35 16.56 -6.85 11.82
CA LYS A 35 17.05 -7.97 12.63
C LYS A 35 16.08 -9.15 12.63
N SER A 36 14.77 -8.88 12.75
CA SER A 36 13.74 -9.92 12.85
C SER A 36 13.56 -10.72 11.55
N ILE A 37 13.93 -10.15 10.40
CA ILE A 37 13.82 -10.77 9.08
C ILE A 37 15.17 -11.12 8.43
N TYR A 38 16.28 -10.89 9.15
CA TYR A 38 17.66 -11.16 8.69
C TYR A 38 18.02 -10.43 7.39
N VAL A 39 17.73 -9.12 7.31
CA VAL A 39 18.07 -8.25 6.18
C VAL A 39 19.07 -7.20 6.64
N LEU A 40 20.05 -6.89 5.80
CA LEU A 40 21.04 -5.84 6.08
C LEU A 40 20.48 -4.48 5.61
N GLU A 41 20.83 -3.41 6.34
CA GLU A 41 20.36 -2.05 6.01
C GLU A 41 20.74 -1.60 4.59
N LYS A 42 21.91 -2.01 4.10
CA LYS A 42 22.36 -1.74 2.72
C LYS A 42 21.48 -2.38 1.64
N ASP A 43 20.71 -3.40 1.99
CA ASP A 43 19.80 -4.14 1.09
C ASP A 43 18.35 -3.65 1.20
N VAL A 44 18.15 -2.44 1.77
CA VAL A 44 16.84 -1.83 1.96
C VAL A 44 16.71 -0.57 1.11
N TYR A 45 15.56 -0.40 0.47
CA TYR A 45 15.20 0.83 -0.21
C TYR A 45 13.84 1.35 0.27
N LEU A 46 13.84 2.59 0.73
CA LEU A 46 12.65 3.34 1.13
C LEU A 46 12.65 4.68 0.39
N PRO A 47 11.62 5.01 -0.40
CA PRO A 47 11.53 6.29 -1.09
C PRO A 47 11.24 7.44 -0.12
N ILE A 48 11.49 8.68 -0.55
CA ILE A 48 11.08 9.90 0.15
C ILE A 48 9.61 10.17 -0.20
N GLN A 49 8.70 9.77 0.70
CA GLN A 49 7.26 9.90 0.49
C GLN A 49 6.80 11.35 0.67
N LYS A 50 6.06 11.89 -0.29
CA LYS A 50 5.51 13.26 -0.31
C LYS A 50 4.05 13.31 -0.76
N HIS A 51 3.34 12.17 -0.73
CA HIS A 51 1.95 12.03 -1.20
C HIS A 51 1.80 12.38 -2.68
N THR A 52 2.75 11.95 -3.49
CA THR A 52 2.79 12.13 -4.95
C THR A 52 2.17 10.94 -5.67
N ASP A 53 2.15 11.01 -7.00
CA ASP A 53 1.79 9.91 -7.91
C ASP A 53 3.02 9.27 -8.57
N LYS A 54 4.23 9.59 -8.07
CA LYS A 54 5.49 9.15 -8.66
C LYS A 54 5.81 7.71 -8.30
N VAL A 55 6.17 6.93 -9.32
CA VAL A 55 6.62 5.54 -9.23
C VAL A 55 8.10 5.48 -9.51
N MET A 56 8.88 4.95 -8.56
CA MET A 56 10.32 4.70 -8.74
C MET A 56 10.53 3.26 -9.23
N VAL A 57 11.26 3.10 -10.33
CA VAL A 57 11.79 1.81 -10.76
C VAL A 57 13.20 1.67 -10.18
N LEU A 58 13.36 0.81 -9.18
CA LEU A 58 14.64 0.58 -8.53
C LEU A 58 15.46 -0.46 -9.30
N GLU A 59 16.55 -0.02 -9.91
CA GLU A 59 17.51 -0.88 -10.60
C GLU A 59 18.83 -0.96 -9.83
N ASN A 60 19.76 -0.05 -10.08
CA ASN A 60 21.11 -0.08 -9.52
C ASN A 60 21.42 1.02 -8.52
N ASP A 61 20.73 2.15 -8.62
CA ASP A 61 20.95 3.29 -7.72
C ASP A 61 19.97 3.22 -6.52
N PHE A 62 20.54 3.08 -5.32
CA PHE A 62 19.81 3.04 -4.05
C PHE A 62 19.66 4.42 -3.40
N LYS A 63 20.04 5.50 -4.10
CA LYS A 63 19.82 6.86 -3.59
C LYS A 63 18.32 7.14 -3.47
N PRO A 64 17.82 7.48 -2.27
CA PRO A 64 16.42 7.77 -2.09
C PRO A 64 15.96 8.96 -2.94
N VAL A 65 14.87 8.78 -3.68
CA VAL A 65 14.23 9.84 -4.47
C VAL A 65 12.81 10.08 -3.98
N VAL A 66 12.26 11.24 -4.35
CA VAL A 66 10.85 11.55 -4.05
C VAL A 66 9.95 10.68 -4.91
N ALA A 67 9.28 9.72 -4.26
CA ALA A 67 8.28 8.83 -4.85
C ALA A 67 7.38 8.27 -3.75
N ASP A 68 6.17 7.87 -4.09
CA ASP A 68 5.23 7.22 -3.18
C ASP A 68 4.93 5.77 -3.60
N ALA A 69 5.57 5.32 -4.68
CA ALA A 69 5.63 3.92 -5.06
C ALA A 69 7.04 3.54 -5.50
N VAL A 70 7.40 2.28 -5.27
CA VAL A 70 8.65 1.68 -5.72
C VAL A 70 8.39 0.28 -6.25
N ILE A 71 9.00 -0.05 -7.39
CA ILE A 71 8.96 -1.39 -7.98
C ILE A 71 10.38 -1.86 -8.31
N THR A 72 10.63 -3.17 -8.22
CA THR A 72 11.94 -3.75 -8.57
C THR A 72 11.84 -5.23 -8.91
N ARG A 73 12.75 -5.69 -9.78
CA ARG A 73 13.02 -7.13 -10.03
C ARG A 73 14.28 -7.60 -9.30
N LYS A 74 14.91 -6.71 -8.55
CA LYS A 74 16.19 -6.99 -7.90
C LYS A 74 15.98 -7.96 -6.74
N LYS A 75 16.66 -9.10 -6.80
CA LYS A 75 16.65 -10.10 -5.73
C LYS A 75 17.52 -9.66 -4.55
N GLY A 76 17.16 -10.10 -3.34
CA GLY A 76 17.92 -9.78 -2.14
C GLY A 76 17.71 -8.35 -1.62
N VAL A 77 16.77 -7.59 -2.19
CA VAL A 77 16.44 -6.22 -1.78
C VAL A 77 15.07 -6.19 -1.11
N LEU A 78 14.99 -5.53 0.02
CA LEU A 78 13.74 -5.17 0.68
C LEU A 78 13.33 -3.78 0.25
N ILE A 79 12.18 -3.65 -0.41
CA ILE A 79 11.53 -2.37 -0.66
C ILE A 79 10.39 -2.17 0.33
N GLY A 80 10.11 -0.92 0.70
CA GLY A 80 9.03 -0.63 1.63
C GLY A 80 8.57 0.82 1.60
N ILE A 81 7.49 1.07 2.33
CA ILE A 81 6.92 2.40 2.55
C ILE A 81 6.49 2.54 4.01
N HIS A 82 6.39 3.76 4.51
CA HIS A 82 5.87 4.07 5.83
C HIS A 82 4.44 4.58 5.76
N VAL A 83 3.59 4.10 6.66
CA VAL A 83 2.20 4.54 6.76
C VAL A 83 1.78 4.75 8.21
N ALA A 84 0.87 5.71 8.41
CA ALA A 84 0.05 5.89 9.60
C ALA A 84 -1.30 6.43 9.10
N ASP A 85 -2.27 5.53 8.90
CA ASP A 85 -3.60 5.71 8.30
C ASP A 85 -3.69 5.60 6.77
N CYS A 86 -2.69 6.09 6.01
CA CYS A 86 -2.67 5.92 4.55
C CYS A 86 -2.64 4.43 4.18
N VAL A 87 -3.11 4.10 2.98
CA VAL A 87 -3.22 2.71 2.52
C VAL A 87 -1.86 2.20 2.06
N PRO A 88 -1.29 1.16 2.69
CA PRO A 88 -0.13 0.45 2.18
C PRO A 88 -0.58 -0.62 1.18
N ILE A 89 0.05 -0.68 0.01
CA ILE A 89 -0.29 -1.67 -1.00
C ILE A 89 1.00 -2.36 -1.46
N LEU A 90 0.97 -3.69 -1.47
CA LEU A 90 2.05 -4.52 -2.01
C LEU A 90 1.59 -5.15 -3.31
N LEU A 91 2.49 -5.22 -4.29
CA LEU A 91 2.25 -5.85 -5.58
C LEU A 91 3.31 -6.92 -5.86
N TYR A 92 2.90 -7.99 -6.53
CA TYR A 92 3.80 -9.04 -7.00
C TYR A 92 3.34 -9.60 -8.34
N ASP A 93 4.19 -9.50 -9.37
CA ASP A 93 4.02 -10.25 -10.61
C ASP A 93 4.72 -11.61 -10.47
N LYS A 94 3.91 -12.67 -10.39
CA LYS A 94 4.38 -14.05 -10.16
C LYS A 94 5.23 -14.61 -11.29
N LYS A 95 5.04 -14.13 -12.55
CA LYS A 95 5.80 -14.58 -13.72
C LYS A 95 7.10 -13.77 -13.91
N LYS A 96 7.07 -12.48 -13.61
CA LYS A 96 8.22 -11.59 -13.81
C LYS A 96 9.12 -11.48 -12.57
N SER A 97 8.68 -12.01 -11.42
CA SER A 97 9.33 -11.80 -10.11
C SER A 97 9.55 -10.31 -9.80
N LEU A 98 8.58 -9.47 -10.19
CA LEU A 98 8.59 -8.04 -9.98
C LEU A 98 7.77 -7.74 -8.74
N VAL A 99 8.33 -7.01 -7.79
CA VAL A 99 7.67 -6.60 -6.56
C VAL A 99 7.42 -5.10 -6.54
N GLY A 100 6.36 -4.67 -5.85
CA GLY A 100 6.02 -3.27 -5.67
C GLY A 100 5.55 -2.95 -4.27
N ALA A 101 5.80 -1.72 -3.81
CA ALA A 101 5.24 -1.16 -2.59
C ALA A 101 4.72 0.25 -2.89
N VAL A 102 3.48 0.55 -2.48
CA VAL A 102 2.77 1.79 -2.79
C VAL A 102 2.19 2.40 -1.53
N HIS A 103 2.45 3.69 -1.32
CA HIS A 103 1.83 4.54 -0.32
C HIS A 103 0.67 5.31 -0.95
N ALA A 104 -0.56 4.91 -0.68
CA ALA A 104 -1.76 5.53 -1.22
C ALA A 104 -2.55 6.28 -0.13
N GLY A 105 -2.12 7.51 0.18
CA GLY A 105 -2.96 8.48 0.90
C GLY A 105 -4.05 9.02 -0.02
N TRP A 106 -4.95 9.91 0.47
CA TRP A 106 -6.03 10.44 -0.36
C TRP A 106 -5.54 11.18 -1.62
N ARG A 107 -4.42 11.91 -1.53
CA ARG A 107 -3.81 12.58 -2.71
C ARG A 107 -3.31 11.55 -3.72
N GLY A 108 -2.54 10.55 -3.27
CA GLY A 108 -2.07 9.48 -4.13
C GLY A 108 -3.20 8.67 -4.74
N THR A 109 -4.29 8.40 -4.01
CA THR A 109 -5.49 7.74 -4.55
C THR A 109 -6.17 8.62 -5.59
N ALA A 110 -6.33 9.92 -5.33
CA ALA A 110 -6.92 10.88 -6.28
C ALA A 110 -6.07 11.11 -7.54
N THR A 111 -4.75 10.94 -7.45
CA THR A 111 -3.83 10.98 -8.60
C THR A 111 -3.49 9.61 -9.15
N GLN A 112 -4.22 8.56 -8.70
CA GLN A 112 -4.19 7.20 -9.23
C GLN A 112 -2.82 6.51 -9.11
N ILE A 113 -2.10 6.71 -7.98
CA ILE A 113 -0.76 6.14 -7.76
C ILE A 113 -0.70 4.62 -7.98
N LEU A 114 -1.73 3.86 -7.55
CA LEU A 114 -1.81 2.43 -7.77
C LEU A 114 -1.94 2.10 -9.26
N LYS A 115 -2.83 2.79 -9.99
CA LYS A 115 -2.98 2.59 -11.44
C LYS A 115 -1.70 2.94 -12.19
N ASN A 116 -1.02 4.03 -11.80
CA ASN A 116 0.28 4.41 -12.36
C ASN A 116 1.34 3.33 -12.11
N THR A 117 1.33 2.70 -10.93
CA THR A 117 2.23 1.59 -10.60
C THR A 117 1.93 0.37 -11.46
N ILE A 118 0.65 -0.04 -11.57
CA ILE A 118 0.23 -1.18 -12.41
C ILE A 118 0.61 -0.90 -13.87
N LYS A 119 0.33 0.31 -14.38
CA LYS A 119 0.69 0.73 -15.73
C LYS A 119 2.20 0.64 -15.97
N THR A 120 3.02 1.09 -15.02
CA THR A 120 4.48 0.97 -15.09
C THR A 120 4.93 -0.49 -15.14
N MET A 121 4.28 -1.38 -14.39
CA MET A 121 4.55 -2.83 -14.46
C MET A 121 4.16 -3.40 -15.83
N GLN A 122 3.01 -3.02 -16.37
CA GLN A 122 2.53 -3.50 -17.68
C GLN A 122 3.39 -3.00 -18.84
N GLU A 123 3.65 -1.70 -18.91
CA GLU A 123 4.38 -1.08 -20.01
C GLU A 123 5.89 -1.31 -19.92
N GLY A 124 6.48 -1.13 -18.74
CA GLY A 124 7.92 -1.24 -18.54
C GLY A 124 8.44 -2.68 -18.44
N PHE A 125 7.60 -3.60 -17.92
CA PHE A 125 8.02 -4.98 -17.65
C PHE A 125 7.18 -6.02 -18.38
N ARG A 126 6.18 -5.60 -19.16
CA ARG A 126 5.23 -6.48 -19.86
C ARG A 126 4.51 -7.44 -18.89
N SER A 127 4.14 -6.94 -17.73
CA SER A 127 3.31 -7.65 -16.76
C SER A 127 1.90 -7.81 -17.30
N SER A 128 1.31 -9.01 -17.17
CA SER A 128 -0.12 -9.21 -17.45
C SER A 128 -0.92 -8.98 -16.17
N ALA A 129 -2.11 -8.37 -16.28
CA ALA A 129 -2.99 -8.12 -15.14
C ALA A 129 -3.34 -9.42 -14.38
N GLU A 130 -3.50 -10.54 -15.09
CA GLU A 130 -3.78 -11.88 -14.53
C GLU A 130 -2.64 -12.44 -13.67
N ASP A 131 -1.40 -11.94 -13.86
CA ASP A 131 -0.21 -12.40 -13.15
C ASP A 131 0.15 -11.50 -11.96
N ILE A 132 -0.50 -10.34 -11.83
CA ILE A 132 -0.27 -9.40 -10.74
C ILE A 132 -1.16 -9.75 -9.55
N LEU A 133 -0.53 -10.00 -8.42
CA LEU A 133 -1.17 -10.16 -7.12
C LEU A 133 -1.03 -8.85 -6.34
N ILE A 134 -2.10 -8.44 -5.66
CA ILE A 134 -2.15 -7.20 -4.87
C ILE A 134 -2.54 -7.53 -3.44
N ALA A 135 -1.85 -6.92 -2.47
CA ALA A 135 -2.26 -6.94 -1.08
C ALA A 135 -2.43 -5.50 -0.57
N ILE A 136 -3.63 -5.17 -0.14
CA ILE A 136 -4.00 -3.89 0.47
C ILE A 136 -4.01 -4.09 1.99
N GLY A 137 -3.11 -3.40 2.69
CA GLY A 137 -2.91 -3.59 4.12
C GLY A 137 -3.82 -2.71 5.01
N PRO A 138 -3.62 -2.82 6.34
CA PRO A 138 -4.36 -2.02 7.32
C PRO A 138 -4.22 -0.52 7.08
N SER A 139 -5.33 0.19 7.15
CA SER A 139 -5.42 1.64 6.95
C SER A 139 -6.60 2.22 7.72
N ILE A 140 -6.75 3.53 7.78
CA ILE A 140 -7.96 4.12 8.32
C ILE A 140 -9.14 3.81 7.38
N ARG A 141 -10.27 3.35 7.94
CA ARG A 141 -11.42 2.89 7.18
C ARG A 141 -12.59 3.88 7.28
N GLN A 142 -13.61 3.63 6.47
CA GLN A 142 -14.84 4.45 6.42
C GLN A 142 -15.50 4.67 7.80
N CYS A 143 -15.29 3.77 8.76
CA CYS A 143 -15.81 3.93 10.12
C CYS A 143 -15.26 5.17 10.82
N CYS A 144 -14.04 5.62 10.47
CA CYS A 144 -13.32 6.66 11.20
C CYS A 144 -12.74 7.78 10.31
N TYR A 145 -12.66 7.57 8.99
CA TYR A 145 -12.03 8.54 8.11
C TYR A 145 -13.02 9.58 7.59
N GLU A 146 -13.34 10.54 8.47
CA GLU A 146 -14.08 11.75 8.10
C GLU A 146 -13.20 12.67 7.21
N VAL A 147 -13.77 13.16 6.10
CA VAL A 147 -13.11 14.01 5.13
C VAL A 147 -14.00 15.15 4.66
N GLY A 148 -13.39 16.21 4.16
CA GLY A 148 -14.10 17.27 3.45
C GLY A 148 -14.63 16.83 2.09
N GLU A 149 -15.52 17.62 1.54
CA GLU A 149 -16.16 17.37 0.24
C GLU A 149 -15.14 17.36 -0.90
N GLU A 150 -14.11 18.18 -0.79
CA GLU A 150 -13.00 18.26 -1.75
C GLU A 150 -12.23 16.93 -1.87
N VAL A 151 -12.00 16.23 -0.76
CA VAL A 151 -11.34 14.91 -0.76
C VAL A 151 -12.26 13.86 -1.38
N LYS A 152 -13.55 13.87 -0.99
CA LYS A 152 -14.55 12.95 -1.58
C LYS A 152 -14.61 13.13 -3.09
N HIS A 153 -14.73 14.36 -3.59
CA HIS A 153 -14.81 14.63 -5.02
C HIS A 153 -13.53 14.26 -5.76
N ALA A 154 -12.36 14.59 -5.21
CA ALA A 154 -11.08 14.25 -5.83
C ALA A 154 -10.92 12.72 -6.03
N VAL A 155 -11.30 11.91 -5.05
CA VAL A 155 -11.25 10.45 -5.17
C VAL A 155 -12.36 9.92 -6.08
N TYR A 156 -13.57 10.46 -5.96
CA TYR A 156 -14.73 10.05 -6.76
C TYR A 156 -14.51 10.25 -8.28
N ASN A 157 -13.93 11.38 -8.68
CA ASN A 157 -13.70 11.71 -10.08
C ASN A 157 -12.81 10.70 -10.82
N VAL A 158 -11.96 9.96 -10.09
CA VAL A 158 -11.03 8.99 -10.69
C VAL A 158 -11.39 7.53 -10.38
N THR A 159 -12.28 7.30 -9.40
CA THR A 159 -12.68 5.96 -8.97
C THR A 159 -14.10 5.63 -9.44
N GLY A 160 -14.99 6.65 -9.59
CA GLY A 160 -16.39 6.49 -9.92
C GLY A 160 -17.26 6.09 -8.73
N GLU A 161 -18.46 5.59 -9.04
CA GLU A 161 -19.41 5.09 -8.01
C GLU A 161 -18.87 3.87 -7.27
N GLY A 162 -19.25 3.75 -5.99
CA GLY A 162 -18.90 2.60 -5.17
C GLY A 162 -19.24 2.78 -3.69
N SER A 163 -19.24 1.69 -2.95
CA SER A 163 -19.55 1.67 -1.51
C SER A 163 -18.40 2.21 -0.61
N TYR A 164 -17.32 2.70 -1.21
CA TYR A 164 -16.14 3.20 -0.49
C TYR A 164 -16.35 4.56 0.18
N TYR A 165 -17.48 5.24 -0.02
CA TYR A 165 -17.82 6.44 0.72
C TYR A 165 -19.28 6.42 1.19
N ARG A 166 -19.54 7.17 2.27
CA ARG A 166 -20.89 7.42 2.76
C ARG A 166 -21.02 8.86 3.26
N ARG A 167 -22.23 9.38 3.27
CA ARG A 167 -22.56 10.65 3.91
C ARG A 167 -23.38 10.37 5.18
N GLN A 168 -22.96 10.95 6.31
CA GLN A 168 -23.63 10.84 7.58
C GLN A 168 -23.57 12.19 8.32
N ASN A 169 -24.73 12.71 8.75
CA ASN A 169 -24.81 14.00 9.46
C ASN A 169 -24.08 15.15 8.71
N GLY A 170 -24.24 15.23 7.38
CA GLY A 170 -23.61 16.25 6.55
C GLY A 170 -22.12 16.05 6.27
N LYS A 171 -21.47 15.04 6.84
CA LYS A 171 -20.04 14.74 6.70
C LYS A 171 -19.82 13.54 5.78
N TYR A 172 -18.70 13.54 5.08
CA TYR A 172 -18.27 12.40 4.28
C TYR A 172 -17.30 11.52 5.06
N PHE A 173 -17.48 10.21 4.92
CA PHE A 173 -16.58 9.18 5.42
C PHE A 173 -16.12 8.33 4.24
N ILE A 174 -14.81 8.13 4.07
CA ILE A 174 -14.25 7.45 2.91
C ILE A 174 -13.38 6.26 3.32
N ASP A 175 -13.40 5.22 2.48
CA ASP A 175 -12.52 4.05 2.54
C ASP A 175 -11.58 4.06 1.35
N LEU A 176 -10.37 4.58 1.56
CA LEU A 176 -9.37 4.61 0.49
C LEU A 176 -8.87 3.22 0.10
N SER A 177 -8.93 2.25 1.01
CA SER A 177 -8.59 0.85 0.72
C SER A 177 -9.53 0.30 -0.35
N SER A 178 -10.85 0.46 -0.17
CA SER A 178 -11.86 0.02 -1.16
C SER A 178 -11.82 0.85 -2.44
N ALA A 179 -11.50 2.16 -2.38
CA ALA A 179 -11.31 2.97 -3.57
C ALA A 179 -10.12 2.48 -4.42
N ASN A 180 -8.99 2.15 -3.79
CA ASN A 180 -7.84 1.58 -4.49
C ASN A 180 -8.13 0.17 -5.05
N MET A 181 -8.92 -0.65 -4.37
CA MET A 181 -9.38 -1.94 -4.89
C MET A 181 -10.18 -1.76 -6.19
N ILE A 182 -11.15 -0.83 -6.21
CA ILE A 182 -11.92 -0.50 -7.43
C ILE A 182 -10.99 -0.04 -8.55
N GLN A 183 -10.00 0.79 -8.24
CA GLN A 183 -9.00 1.24 -9.20
C GLN A 183 -8.17 0.07 -9.75
N ALA A 184 -7.77 -0.90 -8.92
CA ALA A 184 -7.05 -2.09 -9.36
C ALA A 184 -7.91 -2.97 -10.30
N LEU A 185 -9.18 -3.20 -9.95
CA LEU A 185 -10.13 -3.94 -10.80
C LEU A 185 -10.31 -3.26 -12.16
N SER A 186 -10.35 -1.92 -12.21
CA SER A 186 -10.45 -1.16 -13.46
C SER A 186 -9.22 -1.30 -14.37
N MET A 187 -8.09 -1.79 -13.83
CA MET A 187 -6.87 -2.11 -14.59
C MET A 187 -6.82 -3.58 -15.05
N GLY A 188 -7.91 -4.34 -14.87
CA GLY A 188 -8.02 -5.74 -15.27
C GLY A 188 -7.45 -6.73 -14.25
N ILE A 189 -7.07 -6.28 -13.05
CA ILE A 189 -6.65 -7.19 -11.98
C ILE A 189 -7.89 -8.00 -11.55
N GLN A 190 -7.74 -9.31 -11.43
CA GLN A 190 -8.83 -10.19 -11.00
C GLN A 190 -9.07 -10.05 -9.49
N GLU A 191 -10.32 -10.12 -9.04
CA GLU A 191 -10.68 -9.95 -7.63
C GLU A 191 -10.01 -11.00 -6.73
N GLU A 192 -9.92 -12.25 -7.18
CA GLU A 192 -9.21 -13.34 -6.48
C GLU A 192 -7.71 -13.11 -6.31
N ASN A 193 -7.13 -12.20 -7.08
CA ASN A 193 -5.73 -11.79 -6.97
C ASN A 193 -5.53 -10.66 -5.94
N ILE A 194 -6.61 -10.16 -5.32
CA ILE A 194 -6.55 -9.05 -4.38
C ILE A 194 -6.84 -9.52 -2.95
N TYR A 195 -5.86 -9.39 -2.06
CA TYR A 195 -6.07 -9.43 -0.62
C TYR A 195 -6.38 -8.02 -0.12
N GLN A 196 -7.40 -7.87 0.69
CA GLN A 196 -7.71 -6.61 1.38
C GLN A 196 -7.87 -6.86 2.88
N SER A 197 -7.11 -6.12 3.70
CA SER A 197 -7.30 -6.13 5.16
C SER A 197 -8.57 -5.37 5.52
N ASP A 198 -9.32 -5.88 6.47
CA ASP A 198 -10.50 -5.24 7.08
C ASP A 198 -10.16 -4.36 8.29
N GLU A 199 -8.89 -4.35 8.72
CA GLU A 199 -8.45 -3.66 9.93
C GLU A 199 -8.37 -2.15 9.73
N CYS A 200 -9.02 -1.42 10.64
CA CYS A 200 -8.93 0.03 10.74
C CYS A 200 -7.82 0.43 11.73
N THR A 201 -6.85 1.21 11.28
CA THR A 201 -5.73 1.67 12.10
C THR A 201 -6.18 2.55 13.26
N PHE A 202 -7.19 3.39 13.06
CA PHE A 202 -7.77 4.25 14.09
C PHE A 202 -8.50 3.46 15.17
N CYS A 203 -9.26 2.41 14.79
CA CYS A 203 -9.99 1.56 15.74
C CYS A 203 -9.08 0.64 16.55
N ASN A 204 -7.84 0.40 16.07
CA ASN A 204 -6.87 -0.51 16.67
C ASN A 204 -5.55 0.22 17.04
N PRO A 205 -5.59 1.27 17.91
CA PRO A 205 -4.42 2.10 18.22
C PRO A 205 -3.32 1.34 18.97
N ASP A 206 -3.66 0.25 19.64
CA ASP A 206 -2.69 -0.62 20.32
C ASP A 206 -1.89 -1.49 19.34
N ARG A 207 -2.43 -1.69 18.12
CA ARG A 207 -1.84 -2.54 17.09
C ARG A 207 -1.16 -1.74 15.98
N PHE A 208 -1.68 -0.55 15.67
CA PHE A 208 -1.20 0.28 14.56
C PHE A 208 -0.88 1.72 14.99
N TYR A 209 0.00 2.35 14.26
CA TYR A 209 0.13 3.80 14.29
C TYR A 209 -1.01 4.44 13.51
N SER A 210 -1.62 5.48 14.09
CA SER A 210 -2.65 6.27 13.44
C SER A 210 -2.39 7.75 13.68
N TYR A 211 -2.17 8.46 12.58
CA TYR A 211 -2.01 9.91 12.62
C TYR A 211 -3.28 10.63 13.08
N ARG A 212 -4.44 10.12 12.65
CA ARG A 212 -5.74 10.68 13.01
C ARG A 212 -6.08 10.46 14.50
N TYR A 213 -5.61 9.35 15.07
CA TYR A 213 -5.83 9.03 16.49
C TYR A 213 -4.98 9.91 17.42
N THR A 214 -3.79 10.37 16.97
CA THR A 214 -2.86 11.17 17.79
C THR A 214 -3.11 12.68 17.67
N LYS A 215 -4.05 13.13 16.85
CA LYS A 215 -4.49 14.53 16.72
C LYS A 215 -5.72 14.82 17.57
#